data_9e949d03b58c2f571e80342c485c8352
#
_entry.id   9e949d03b58c2f571e80342c485c8352
#
_cell.length_a   1.000
_cell.length_b   1.000
_cell.length_c   1.000
_cell.angle_alpha   90.00
_cell.angle_beta   90.00
_cell.angle_gamma   90.00
#
_symmetry.space_group_name_H-M   'P 1'
#
loop_
_entity.id
_entity.type
_entity.pdbx_description
1 polymer ?
#
loop_
_entity_poly.entity_id
_entity_poly.type
_entity_poly.pdbx_seq_one_letter_code
_entity_poly.pdbx_strand_id
1 'polypeptide(L)'
;MVVRSLEKLNQKYINSVVKKALDEDLRPKGDITTNLINFKNKRSKAKIIAKQNGVIAGINFCKAAFKLIGKETIFKAKIKDGKKIKKNKVIAEIKAKTKTILIAERTALNFLNHASGIATLTNQFVSKVNKKT
;
A
#
# COMPACT_ATOMS: atom_id res chain seq x y z
N MET A 1 14.17 -11.76 18.40
CA MET A 1 15.18 -12.24 17.45
C MET A 1 14.57 -12.71 16.16
N VAL A 2 13.66 -13.64 16.21
CA VAL A 2 12.90 -14.07 15.03
C VAL A 2 12.12 -12.90 14.45
N VAL A 3 11.66 -11.99 15.29
CA VAL A 3 10.91 -10.80 14.90
C VAL A 3 11.70 -9.89 13.96
N ARG A 4 13.01 -9.75 14.17
CA ARG A 4 13.84 -8.93 13.29
C ARG A 4 13.92 -9.46 11.86
N SER A 5 13.94 -10.79 11.72
CA SER A 5 13.95 -11.42 10.39
C SER A 5 12.65 -11.17 9.65
N LEU A 6 11.55 -11.10 10.40
CA LEU A 6 10.22 -10.84 9.82
C LEU A 6 10.03 -9.37 9.42
N GLU A 7 10.69 -8.44 10.10
CA GLU A 7 10.59 -7.02 9.80
C GLU A 7 11.21 -6.65 8.46
N LYS A 8 12.18 -7.44 8.00
CA LYS A 8 12.85 -7.21 6.72
C LYS A 8 12.46 -8.28 5.72
N LEU A 9 11.21 -8.26 5.29
CA LEU A 9 10.80 -9.14 4.22
C LEU A 9 11.61 -8.84 2.98
N ASN A 10 12.09 -9.90 2.33
CA ASN A 10 12.84 -9.79 1.09
C ASN A 10 12.00 -9.06 0.03
N GLN A 11 12.57 -8.04 -0.57
CA GLN A 11 11.88 -7.27 -1.61
C GLN A 11 11.42 -8.16 -2.77
N LYS A 12 12.19 -9.20 -3.08
CA LYS A 12 11.85 -10.15 -4.11
C LYS A 12 10.56 -10.91 -3.78
N TYR A 13 10.40 -11.29 -2.51
CA TYR A 13 9.18 -11.94 -2.04
C TYR A 13 7.98 -10.99 -2.13
N ILE A 14 8.16 -9.77 -1.64
CA ILE A 14 7.11 -8.75 -1.69
C ILE A 14 6.66 -8.53 -3.14
N ASN A 15 7.61 -8.37 -4.06
CA ASN A 15 7.31 -8.17 -5.47
C ASN A 15 6.54 -9.35 -6.05
N SER A 16 6.88 -10.59 -5.68
CA SER A 16 6.19 -11.76 -6.21
C SER A 16 4.74 -11.85 -5.73
N VAL A 17 4.51 -11.55 -4.46
CA VAL A 17 3.17 -11.53 -3.87
C VAL A 17 2.32 -10.44 -4.51
N VAL A 18 2.87 -9.24 -4.64
CA VAL A 18 2.15 -8.10 -5.21
C VAL A 18 1.88 -8.31 -6.70
N LYS A 19 2.84 -8.83 -7.43
CA LYS A 19 2.65 -9.13 -8.87
C LYS A 19 1.51 -10.11 -9.08
N LYS A 20 1.43 -11.14 -8.26
CA LYS A 20 0.35 -12.12 -8.34
C LYS A 20 -1.00 -11.45 -8.11
N ALA A 21 -1.09 -10.59 -7.11
CA ALA A 21 -2.33 -9.87 -6.80
C ALA A 21 -2.71 -8.91 -7.93
N LEU A 22 -1.73 -8.19 -8.51
CA LEU A 22 -1.96 -7.32 -9.66
C LEU A 22 -2.49 -8.09 -10.85
N ASP A 23 -1.89 -9.24 -11.17
CA ASP A 23 -2.31 -10.07 -12.28
C ASP A 23 -3.76 -10.54 -12.11
N GLU A 24 -4.15 -10.92 -10.89
CA GLU A 24 -5.52 -11.33 -10.59
C GLU A 24 -6.51 -10.17 -10.73
N ASP A 25 -6.15 -9.00 -10.23
CA ASP A 25 -7.02 -7.82 -10.28
C ASP A 25 -7.21 -7.28 -11.69
N LEU A 26 -6.22 -7.44 -12.55
CA LEU A 26 -6.26 -6.90 -13.91
C LEU A 26 -6.87 -7.84 -14.94
N ARG A 27 -6.92 -9.14 -14.65
CA ARG A 27 -7.37 -10.16 -15.60
C ARG A 27 -8.72 -9.93 -16.27
N PRO A 28 -9.80 -9.58 -15.53
CA PRO A 28 -11.12 -9.51 -16.15
C PRO A 28 -11.47 -8.17 -16.77
N LYS A 29 -10.53 -7.22 -16.90
CA LYS A 29 -10.89 -5.84 -17.21
C LYS A 29 -10.21 -5.28 -18.47
N GLY A 30 -10.56 -5.81 -19.62
CA GLY A 30 -10.11 -5.25 -20.90
C GLY A 30 -10.49 -3.77 -21.06
N ASP A 31 -11.62 -3.36 -20.50
CA ASP A 31 -12.10 -1.99 -20.60
C ASP A 31 -11.20 -0.94 -19.95
N ILE A 32 -10.48 -1.31 -18.91
CA ILE A 32 -9.56 -0.40 -18.23
C ILE A 32 -8.46 0.04 -19.20
N THR A 33 -7.91 -0.90 -19.97
CA THR A 33 -6.85 -0.60 -20.92
C THR A 33 -7.30 0.42 -21.96
N THR A 34 -8.51 0.28 -22.47
CA THR A 34 -9.09 1.20 -23.45
C THR A 34 -9.22 2.59 -22.89
N ASN A 35 -9.76 2.71 -21.66
CA ASN A 35 -9.95 4.01 -21.02
C ASN A 35 -8.64 4.69 -20.69
N LEU A 36 -7.58 3.92 -20.42
CA LEU A 36 -6.29 4.46 -20.03
C LEU A 36 -5.47 5.01 -21.21
N ILE A 37 -5.87 4.73 -22.43
CA ILE A 37 -5.21 5.28 -23.62
C ILE A 37 -5.21 6.80 -23.59
N ASN A 38 -6.29 7.40 -23.08
CA ASN A 38 -6.43 8.86 -22.99
C ASN A 38 -5.43 9.49 -22.01
N PHE A 39 -4.81 8.71 -21.13
CA PHE A 39 -3.87 9.21 -20.14
C PHE A 39 -2.42 8.88 -20.49
N LYS A 40 -2.14 8.52 -21.73
CA LYS A 40 -0.88 7.91 -22.18
C LYS A 40 0.38 8.57 -21.65
N ASN A 41 0.47 9.90 -21.64
CA ASN A 41 1.67 10.61 -21.20
C ASN A 41 1.40 11.56 -20.01
N LYS A 42 0.21 11.52 -19.45
CA LYS A 42 -0.10 12.37 -18.30
C LYS A 42 0.56 11.83 -17.03
N ARG A 43 1.01 12.77 -16.21
CA ARG A 43 1.56 12.47 -14.89
C ARG A 43 0.69 13.11 -13.83
N SER A 44 0.59 12.46 -12.69
CA SER A 44 -0.24 12.95 -11.59
C SER A 44 0.47 12.80 -10.27
N LYS A 45 0.01 13.58 -9.30
CA LYS A 45 0.39 13.45 -7.90
C LYS A 45 -0.82 12.93 -7.15
N ALA A 46 -0.58 12.00 -6.25
CA ALA A 46 -1.64 11.45 -5.40
C ALA A 46 -1.16 11.38 -3.97
N LYS A 47 -2.10 11.43 -3.04
CA LYS A 47 -1.81 11.26 -1.62
C LYS A 47 -2.69 10.15 -1.08
N ILE A 48 -2.10 9.28 -0.27
CA ILE A 48 -2.85 8.29 0.48
C ILE A 48 -3.11 8.88 1.86
N ILE A 49 -4.37 8.99 2.22
CA ILE A 49 -4.81 9.65 3.46
C ILE A 49 -5.52 8.64 4.34
N ALA A 50 -5.23 8.66 5.64
CA ALA A 50 -5.87 7.77 6.60
C ALA A 50 -7.35 8.15 6.75
N LYS A 51 -8.24 7.17 6.61
CA LYS A 51 -9.68 7.37 6.78
C LYS A 51 -10.12 7.27 8.23
N GLN A 52 -9.28 6.70 9.08
CA GLN A 52 -9.57 6.52 10.50
C GLN A 52 -8.26 6.40 11.27
N ASN A 53 -8.35 6.54 12.59
CA ASN A 53 -7.19 6.31 13.46
C ASN A 53 -6.81 4.84 13.41
N GLY A 54 -5.51 4.55 13.48
CA GLY A 54 -5.05 3.18 13.47
C GLY A 54 -3.54 3.06 13.50
N VAL A 55 -3.07 1.85 13.27
CA VAL A 55 -1.66 1.51 13.14
C VAL A 55 -1.37 1.16 11.68
N ILE A 56 -0.33 1.75 11.12
CA ILE A 56 0.03 1.54 9.71
C ILE A 56 0.86 0.27 9.56
N ALA A 57 0.55 -0.51 8.53
CA ALA A 57 1.33 -1.66 8.11
C ALA A 57 1.13 -1.90 6.61
N GLY A 58 2.11 -2.54 5.97
CA GLY A 58 2.03 -2.91 4.56
C GLY A 58 2.48 -1.84 3.58
N ILE A 59 3.23 -0.85 4.03
CA ILE A 59 3.71 0.24 3.17
C ILE A 59 4.57 -0.30 2.02
N ASN A 60 5.44 -1.27 2.28
CA ASN A 60 6.30 -1.81 1.23
C ASN A 60 5.51 -2.58 0.15
N PHE A 61 4.43 -3.22 0.53
CA PHE A 61 3.53 -3.88 -0.42
C PHE A 61 2.79 -2.85 -1.28
N CYS A 62 2.30 -1.79 -0.65
CA CYS A 62 1.65 -0.68 -1.34
C CYS A 62 2.59 -0.03 -2.35
N LYS A 63 3.80 0.29 -1.93
CA LYS A 63 4.84 0.86 -2.79
C LYS A 63 5.16 -0.06 -3.97
N ALA A 64 5.30 -1.36 -3.72
CA ALA A 64 5.61 -2.34 -4.75
C ALA A 64 4.54 -2.38 -5.84
N ALA A 65 3.26 -2.25 -5.47
CA ALA A 65 2.17 -2.25 -6.44
C ALA A 65 2.33 -1.11 -7.46
N PHE A 66 2.62 0.09 -6.99
CA PHE A 66 2.84 1.22 -7.90
C PHE A 66 4.10 1.06 -8.73
N LYS A 67 5.19 0.62 -8.11
CA LYS A 67 6.48 0.48 -8.79
C LYS A 67 6.51 -0.64 -9.83
N LEU A 68 5.78 -1.72 -9.61
CA LEU A 68 5.69 -2.82 -10.58
C LEU A 68 4.91 -2.41 -11.82
N ILE A 69 3.93 -1.54 -11.69
CA ILE A 69 3.18 -1.02 -12.82
C ILE A 69 3.95 0.09 -13.54
N GLY A 70 4.61 0.97 -12.79
CA GLY A 70 5.40 2.06 -13.36
C GLY A 70 6.72 2.23 -12.64
N LYS A 71 7.81 1.84 -13.29
CA LYS A 71 9.17 1.87 -12.71
C LYS A 71 9.60 3.26 -12.28
N GLU A 72 9.12 4.30 -12.97
CA GLU A 72 9.48 5.69 -12.70
C GLU A 72 8.66 6.31 -11.57
N THR A 73 7.79 5.54 -10.94
CA THR A 73 6.99 6.03 -9.81
C THR A 73 7.88 6.51 -8.68
N ILE A 74 7.57 7.68 -8.15
CA ILE A 74 8.18 8.21 -6.93
C ILE A 74 7.17 8.01 -5.80
N PHE A 75 7.56 7.24 -4.79
CA PHE A 75 6.70 6.92 -3.65
C PHE A 75 7.40 7.41 -2.38
N LYS A 76 6.80 8.38 -1.71
CA LYS A 76 7.31 8.90 -0.44
C LYS A 76 6.39 8.53 0.70
N ALA A 77 6.84 7.60 1.54
CA ALA A 77 6.13 7.25 2.75
C ALA A 77 6.35 8.36 3.79
N LYS A 78 5.26 8.85 4.37
CA LYS A 78 5.30 9.87 5.42
C LYS A 78 5.29 9.26 6.81
N ILE A 79 5.01 7.97 6.90
CA ILE A 79 4.95 7.23 8.16
C ILE A 79 5.50 5.83 7.93
N LYS A 80 6.06 5.24 8.96
CA LYS A 80 6.62 3.88 8.90
C LYS A 80 5.62 2.85 9.42
N ASP A 81 5.78 1.60 8.98
CA ASP A 81 5.02 0.49 9.52
C ASP A 81 5.17 0.42 11.05
N GLY A 82 4.09 0.09 11.72
CA GLY A 82 4.05 0.00 13.17
C GLY A 82 3.74 1.29 13.90
N LYS A 83 3.68 2.40 13.20
CA LYS A 83 3.37 3.70 13.80
C LYS A 83 1.87 3.96 13.80
N LYS A 84 1.41 4.67 14.82
CA LYS A 84 0.02 5.12 14.93
C LYS A 84 -0.21 6.32 14.04
N ILE A 85 -1.37 6.37 13.41
CA ILE A 85 -1.75 7.49 12.57
C ILE A 85 -3.16 7.94 12.93
N LYS A 86 -3.40 9.23 12.82
CA LYS A 86 -4.73 9.82 13.03
C LYS A 86 -5.45 10.03 11.71
N LYS A 87 -6.77 10.01 11.78
CA LYS A 87 -7.64 10.29 10.64
C LYS A 87 -7.20 11.58 9.93
N ASN A 88 -7.26 11.55 8.61
CA ASN A 88 -6.91 12.65 7.70
C ASN A 88 -5.42 12.96 7.57
N LYS A 89 -4.56 12.20 8.22
CA LYS A 89 -3.12 12.37 8.02
C LYS A 89 -2.64 11.66 6.76
N VAL A 90 -1.63 12.22 6.13
CA VAL A 90 -1.05 11.67 4.90
C VAL A 90 -0.15 10.49 5.24
N ILE A 91 -0.42 9.34 4.63
CA ILE A 91 0.39 8.13 4.78
C ILE A 91 1.55 8.15 3.79
N ALA A 92 1.27 8.52 2.54
CA ALA A 92 2.28 8.54 1.47
C ALA A 92 1.89 9.51 0.37
N GLU A 93 2.90 9.97 -0.35
CA GLU A 93 2.71 10.79 -1.55
C GLU A 93 3.28 10.04 -2.75
N ILE A 94 2.58 10.07 -3.86
CA ILE A 94 2.92 9.33 -5.06
C ILE A 94 2.97 10.27 -6.25
N LYS A 95 4.05 10.18 -7.03
CA LYS A 95 4.17 10.84 -8.33
C LYS A 95 4.41 9.77 -9.38
N ALA A 96 3.52 9.68 -10.34
CA ALA A 96 3.61 8.66 -11.37
C ALA A 96 2.77 9.06 -12.58
N LYS A 97 2.86 8.28 -13.64
CA LYS A 97 1.92 8.42 -14.74
C LYS A 97 0.51 8.18 -14.23
N THR A 98 -0.43 8.97 -14.72
CA THR A 98 -1.84 8.85 -14.29
C THR A 98 -2.35 7.42 -14.45
N LYS A 99 -2.03 6.78 -15.58
CA LYS A 99 -2.44 5.39 -15.81
C LYS A 99 -1.86 4.43 -14.77
N THR A 100 -0.61 4.65 -14.34
CA THR A 100 0.02 3.82 -13.31
C THR A 100 -0.78 3.89 -12.02
N ILE A 101 -1.14 5.10 -11.59
CA ILE A 101 -1.92 5.31 -10.38
C ILE A 101 -3.27 4.59 -10.48
N LEU A 102 -3.97 4.78 -11.60
CA LEU A 102 -5.29 4.19 -11.79
C LEU A 102 -5.26 2.65 -11.81
N ILE A 103 -4.23 2.07 -12.42
CA ILE A 103 -4.09 0.61 -12.49
C ILE A 103 -3.71 0.01 -11.13
N ALA A 104 -2.75 0.62 -10.44
CA ALA A 104 -2.17 0.06 -9.22
C ALA A 104 -2.95 0.37 -7.95
N GLU A 105 -3.75 1.42 -7.96
CA GLU A 105 -4.41 1.97 -6.77
C GLU A 105 -5.16 0.92 -5.95
N ARG A 106 -6.03 0.17 -6.59
CA ARG A 106 -6.88 -0.80 -5.89
C ARG A 106 -6.06 -1.86 -5.16
N THR A 107 -5.10 -2.46 -5.85
CA THR A 107 -4.24 -3.49 -5.26
C THR A 107 -3.37 -2.90 -4.15
N ALA A 108 -2.78 -1.74 -4.40
CA ALA A 108 -1.94 -1.06 -3.41
C ALA A 108 -2.71 -0.77 -2.12
N LEU A 109 -3.90 -0.20 -2.25
CA LEU A 109 -4.73 0.14 -1.09
C LEU A 109 -5.26 -1.09 -0.38
N ASN A 110 -5.55 -2.16 -1.10
CA ASN A 110 -5.98 -3.41 -0.48
C ASN A 110 -4.91 -3.97 0.46
N PHE A 111 -3.66 -3.99 0.04
CA PHE A 111 -2.56 -4.43 0.91
C PHE A 111 -2.43 -3.53 2.13
N LEU A 112 -2.43 -2.23 1.93
CA LEU A 112 -2.26 -1.27 3.01
C LEU A 112 -3.41 -1.36 4.02
N ASN A 113 -4.65 -1.40 3.55
CA ASN A 113 -5.83 -1.45 4.39
C ASN A 113 -5.92 -2.75 5.18
N HIS A 114 -5.64 -3.87 4.53
CA HIS A 114 -5.71 -5.19 5.17
C HIS A 114 -4.64 -5.32 6.26
N ALA A 115 -3.39 -5.01 5.93
CA ALA A 115 -2.30 -5.10 6.90
C ALA A 115 -2.46 -4.11 8.05
N SER A 116 -2.89 -2.88 7.75
CA SER A 116 -3.12 -1.87 8.78
C SER A 116 -4.29 -2.23 9.68
N GLY A 117 -5.34 -2.86 9.12
CA GLY A 117 -6.47 -3.35 9.91
C GLY A 117 -6.03 -4.40 10.92
N ILE A 118 -5.23 -5.37 10.49
CA ILE A 118 -4.68 -6.40 11.37
C ILE A 118 -3.79 -5.77 12.45
N ALA A 119 -2.90 -4.87 12.05
CA ALA A 119 -1.98 -4.20 12.98
C ALA A 119 -2.75 -3.39 14.05
N THR A 120 -3.83 -2.72 13.65
CA THR A 120 -4.68 -1.94 14.54
C THR A 120 -5.36 -2.84 15.58
N LEU A 121 -5.95 -3.95 15.14
CA LEU A 121 -6.59 -4.92 16.03
C LEU A 121 -5.59 -5.53 16.99
N THR A 122 -4.42 -5.91 16.48
CA THR A 122 -3.35 -6.48 17.32
C THR A 122 -2.91 -5.50 18.39
N ASN A 123 -2.73 -4.23 18.03
CA ASN A 123 -2.34 -3.19 18.97
C ASN A 123 -3.38 -3.01 20.07
N GLN A 124 -4.68 -3.02 19.72
CA GLN A 124 -5.76 -2.91 20.67
C GLN A 124 -5.77 -4.09 21.65
N PHE A 125 -5.56 -5.30 21.14
CA PHE A 125 -5.52 -6.50 21.95
C PHE A 125 -4.36 -6.46 22.96
N VAL A 126 -3.17 -6.14 22.50
CA VAL A 126 -1.97 -6.03 23.34
C VAL A 126 -2.16 -4.97 24.45
N SER A 127 -2.73 -3.83 24.10
CA SER A 127 -3.01 -2.77 25.07
C SER A 127 -3.96 -3.24 26.18
N LYS A 128 -4.99 -3.99 25.82
CA LYS A 128 -5.93 -4.54 26.79
C LYS A 128 -5.29 -5.57 27.72
N VAL A 129 -4.46 -6.43 27.17
CA VAL A 129 -3.75 -7.44 27.96
C VAL A 129 -2.80 -6.77 28.94
N ASN A 130 -2.05 -5.77 28.51
CA ASN A 130 -1.10 -5.05 29.36
C ASN A 130 -1.79 -4.31 30.50
N LYS A 131 -3.00 -3.79 30.28
CA LYS A 131 -3.76 -3.09 31.33
C LYS A 131 -4.26 -4.02 32.43
N LYS A 132 -4.38 -5.30 32.15
CA LYS A 132 -4.86 -6.29 33.13
C LYS A 132 -3.77 -6.82 34.02
N THR A 133 -2.52 -6.59 33.68
CA THR A 133 -1.38 -6.98 34.48
C THR A 133 -0.86 -5.82 35.31
#